data_efe6aeb309c4782a2b81ea20004ec9a5
#
_entry.id   efe6aeb309c4782a2b81ea20004ec9a5
#
_cell.length_a   1.000
_cell.length_b   1.000
_cell.length_c   1.000
_cell.angle_alpha   90.00
_cell.angle_beta   90.00
_cell.angle_gamma   90.00
#
_symmetry.space_group_name_H-M   'P 1'
#
loop_
_entity.id
_entity.type
_entity.pdbx_description
1 polymer ?
#
loop_
_entity_poly.entity_id
_entity_poly.type
_entity_poly.pdbx_seq_one_letter_code
_entity_poly.pdbx_strand_id
1 'polypeptide(L)'
;MCIRDSSIGVQQNQETLRTALAMGADRAILVVATDDVHNDIEPLTVANILASIALKEGPSLILCGKQAIDNDFNATAQMLSAKLKWSQATFASEIDVKGDIIRVTREVDGGLQTIDAKMPAVVSVDLRLNEPRYASLPNIMKAKRKPLEEVNPADLGVEITQRLKVIKTKEPDSREAGLILENIDQLVEKIQENVGG
;
A
#
# COMPACT_ATOMS: atom_id res chain seq x y z
N MET A 1 -13.86 18.37 2.07
CA MET A 1 -12.94 17.24 2.30
C MET A 1 -11.54 17.70 1.92
N CYS A 2 -10.52 17.42 2.74
CA CYS A 2 -9.12 17.71 2.43
C CYS A 2 -8.40 16.38 2.24
N ILE A 3 -7.79 16.19 1.06
CA ILE A 3 -7.06 14.99 0.71
C ILE A 3 -5.56 15.25 0.91
N ARG A 4 -4.94 14.46 1.77
CA ARG A 4 -3.50 14.50 2.05
C ARG A 4 -2.87 13.22 1.54
N ASP A 5 -1.74 13.32 0.89
CA ASP A 5 -0.94 12.16 0.51
C ASP A 5 0.37 12.18 1.29
N SER A 6 0.84 11.00 1.68
CA SER A 6 2.08 10.87 2.46
C SER A 6 2.94 9.76 1.89
N SER A 7 4.23 10.04 1.75
CA SER A 7 5.24 9.08 1.33
C SER A 7 6.39 9.05 2.34
N ILE A 8 6.98 7.88 2.52
CA ILE A 8 8.11 7.66 3.42
C ILE A 8 9.22 7.01 2.62
N GLY A 9 10.42 7.54 2.68
CA GLY A 9 11.57 7.02 1.94
C GLY A 9 12.64 8.05 1.69
N VAL A 10 13.17 8.04 0.46
CA VAL A 10 14.21 8.98 0.02
C VAL A 10 13.63 10.30 -0.47
N GLN A 11 14.47 11.31 -0.60
CA GLN A 11 14.09 12.64 -1.09
C GLN A 11 13.39 12.60 -2.47
N GLN A 12 13.78 11.68 -3.34
CA GLN A 12 13.18 11.53 -4.69
C GLN A 12 11.70 11.16 -4.65
N ASN A 13 11.18 10.62 -3.55
CA ASN A 13 9.77 10.28 -3.40
C ASN A 13 8.84 11.50 -3.48
N GLN A 14 9.39 12.73 -3.42
CA GLN A 14 8.62 13.95 -3.70
C GLN A 14 7.96 13.93 -5.10
N GLU A 15 8.57 13.28 -6.10
CA GLU A 15 8.02 13.21 -7.46
C GLU A 15 6.71 12.41 -7.49
N THR A 16 6.64 11.32 -6.73
CA THR A 16 5.42 10.53 -6.55
C THR A 16 4.32 11.39 -5.91
N LEU A 17 4.66 12.16 -4.86
CA LEU A 17 3.72 13.06 -4.21
C LEU A 17 3.28 14.19 -5.13
N ARG A 18 4.15 14.74 -5.98
CA ARG A 18 3.77 15.73 -7.00
C ARG A 18 2.77 15.16 -8.00
N THR A 19 2.89 13.88 -8.34
CA THR A 19 1.92 13.18 -9.18
C THR A 19 0.57 13.07 -8.47
N ALA A 20 0.53 12.67 -7.21
CA ALA A 20 -0.69 12.61 -6.40
C ALA A 20 -1.37 13.98 -6.27
N LEU A 21 -0.58 15.05 -6.06
CA LEU A 21 -1.07 16.42 -6.05
C LEU A 21 -1.67 16.85 -7.39
N ALA A 22 -1.12 16.39 -8.51
CA ALA A 22 -1.68 16.63 -9.84
C ALA A 22 -2.98 15.85 -10.10
N MET A 23 -3.11 14.67 -9.48
CA MET A 23 -4.31 13.83 -9.54
C MET A 23 -5.43 14.29 -8.60
N GLY A 24 -5.18 15.25 -7.72
CA GLY A 24 -6.25 15.88 -6.93
C GLY A 24 -5.99 15.99 -5.43
N ALA A 25 -4.89 15.47 -4.89
CA ALA A 25 -4.55 15.73 -3.49
C ALA A 25 -4.36 17.24 -3.23
N ASP A 26 -4.72 17.69 -2.03
CA ASP A 26 -4.66 19.12 -1.66
C ASP A 26 -3.26 19.50 -1.18
N ARG A 27 -2.63 18.63 -0.40
CA ARG A 27 -1.26 18.79 0.12
C ARG A 27 -0.59 17.44 0.34
N ALA A 28 0.71 17.44 0.51
CA ALA A 28 1.51 16.25 0.67
C ALA A 28 2.49 16.36 1.84
N ILE A 29 2.88 15.22 2.40
CA ILE A 29 3.89 15.07 3.44
C ILE A 29 4.91 14.04 2.97
N LEU A 30 6.18 14.46 2.87
CA LEU A 30 7.31 13.56 2.63
C LEU A 30 8.05 13.34 3.93
N VAL A 31 8.14 12.08 4.36
CA VAL A 31 9.02 11.72 5.47
C VAL A 31 10.33 11.18 4.88
N VAL A 32 11.38 11.97 5.02
CA VAL A 32 12.72 11.57 4.56
C VAL A 32 13.32 10.65 5.62
N ALA A 33 13.21 9.36 5.40
CA ALA A 33 13.56 8.33 6.37
C ALA A 33 14.91 7.64 6.06
N THR A 34 15.41 7.80 4.84
CA THR A 34 16.69 7.25 4.40
C THR A 34 17.22 8.04 3.21
N ASP A 35 18.54 8.02 3.04
CA ASP A 35 19.21 8.59 1.87
C ASP A 35 19.51 7.54 0.79
N ASP A 36 19.36 6.26 1.14
CA ASP A 36 19.61 5.14 0.24
C ASP A 36 18.30 4.49 -0.22
N VAL A 37 18.05 4.51 -1.52
CA VAL A 37 16.86 3.90 -2.15
C VAL A 37 16.79 2.38 -1.96
N HIS A 38 17.93 1.73 -1.71
CA HIS A 38 18.01 0.28 -1.47
C HIS A 38 17.82 -0.09 0.00
N ASN A 39 17.71 0.90 0.89
CA ASN A 39 17.46 0.65 2.30
C ASN A 39 15.97 0.48 2.54
N ASP A 40 15.52 -0.75 2.65
CA ASP A 40 14.11 -1.08 2.90
C ASP A 40 13.70 -0.70 4.33
N ILE A 41 12.61 0.04 4.45
CA ILE A 41 12.03 0.45 5.73
C ILE A 41 10.93 -0.54 6.10
N GLU A 42 11.13 -1.25 7.20
CA GLU A 42 10.22 -2.29 7.65
C GLU A 42 8.77 -1.78 7.84
N PRO A 43 7.74 -2.59 7.52
CA PRO A 43 6.33 -2.20 7.61
C PRO A 43 5.91 -1.65 8.98
N LEU A 44 6.50 -2.16 10.07
CA LEU A 44 6.19 -1.68 11.41
C LEU A 44 6.73 -0.26 11.63
N THR A 45 7.91 0.06 11.12
CA THR A 45 8.48 1.41 11.19
C THR A 45 7.62 2.38 10.36
N VAL A 46 7.22 1.98 9.15
CA VAL A 46 6.29 2.74 8.31
C VAL A 46 4.97 2.99 9.03
N ALA A 47 4.38 1.96 9.65
CA ALA A 47 3.15 2.09 10.43
C ALA A 47 3.30 3.02 11.63
N ASN A 48 4.47 3.04 12.31
CA ASN A 48 4.75 3.97 13.40
C ASN A 48 4.77 5.42 12.93
N ILE A 49 5.44 5.69 11.82
CA ILE A 49 5.52 7.03 11.21
C ILE A 49 4.13 7.49 10.79
N LEU A 50 3.39 6.65 10.07
CA LEU A 50 2.03 6.96 9.62
C LEU A 50 1.07 7.18 10.80
N ALA A 51 1.21 6.43 11.89
CA ALA A 51 0.40 6.64 13.10
C ALA A 51 0.65 8.02 13.72
N SER A 52 1.91 8.45 13.81
CA SER A 52 2.26 9.78 14.32
C SER A 52 1.68 10.89 13.44
N ILE A 53 1.77 10.74 12.11
CA ILE A 53 1.15 11.66 11.16
C ILE A 53 -0.39 11.66 11.34
N ALA A 54 -1.02 10.49 11.42
CA ALA A 54 -2.46 10.38 11.58
C ALA A 54 -2.97 11.04 12.86
N LEU A 55 -2.25 10.91 13.98
CA LEU A 55 -2.59 11.59 15.24
C LEU A 55 -2.48 13.11 15.14
N LYS A 56 -1.48 13.62 14.39
CA LYS A 56 -1.29 15.06 14.14
C LYS A 56 -2.38 15.61 13.21
N GLU A 57 -2.73 14.86 12.17
CA GLU A 57 -3.60 15.28 11.07
C GLU A 57 -5.09 15.04 11.33
N GLY A 58 -5.45 14.09 12.20
CA GLY A 58 -6.83 13.75 12.56
C GLY A 58 -7.71 13.32 11.37
N PRO A 59 -7.28 12.43 10.46
CA PRO A 59 -8.12 12.01 9.35
C PRO A 59 -9.25 11.10 9.84
N SER A 60 -10.37 11.11 9.14
CA SER A 60 -11.47 10.16 9.39
C SER A 60 -11.24 8.83 8.67
N LEU A 61 -10.47 8.84 7.58
CA LEU A 61 -10.21 7.67 6.74
C LEU A 61 -8.76 7.71 6.25
N ILE A 62 -8.08 6.57 6.38
CA ILE A 62 -6.75 6.34 5.80
C ILE A 62 -6.89 5.25 4.74
N LEU A 63 -6.43 5.54 3.52
CA LEU A 63 -6.35 4.59 2.42
C LEU A 63 -4.88 4.24 2.17
N CYS A 64 -4.58 2.95 2.12
CA CYS A 64 -3.27 2.40 1.78
C CYS A 64 -3.39 1.45 0.60
N GLY A 65 -2.34 1.31 -0.21
CA GLY A 65 -2.25 0.17 -1.11
C GLY A 65 -2.24 -1.15 -0.34
N LYS A 66 -2.81 -2.21 -0.93
CA LYS A 66 -2.89 -3.50 -0.22
C LYS A 66 -1.52 -4.14 0.00
N GLN A 67 -0.62 -3.98 -0.96
CA GLN A 67 0.61 -4.77 -1.03
C GLN A 67 1.62 -4.11 -1.95
N ALA A 68 2.88 -4.06 -1.54
CA ALA A 68 3.99 -3.66 -2.39
C ALA A 68 4.54 -4.91 -3.11
N ILE A 69 4.86 -4.76 -4.39
CA ILE A 69 5.41 -5.83 -5.21
C ILE A 69 6.84 -6.24 -4.78
N ASP A 70 7.55 -5.35 -4.08
CA ASP A 70 8.96 -5.55 -3.72
C ASP A 70 9.15 -6.63 -2.65
N ASN A 71 8.33 -6.59 -1.61
CA ASN A 71 8.48 -7.46 -0.44
C ASN A 71 7.23 -8.27 -0.07
N ASP A 72 6.09 -7.98 -0.68
CA ASP A 72 4.81 -8.68 -0.51
C ASP A 72 4.32 -8.84 0.94
N PHE A 73 4.77 -8.03 1.87
CA PHE A 73 4.40 -8.18 3.29
C PHE A 73 2.92 -7.99 3.56
N ASN A 74 2.21 -7.13 2.81
CA ASN A 74 0.80 -6.83 3.04
C ASN A 74 0.46 -6.56 4.52
N ALA A 75 1.27 -5.79 5.21
CA ALA A 75 1.20 -5.67 6.67
C ALA A 75 1.01 -4.23 7.17
N THR A 76 1.42 -3.22 6.41
CA THR A 76 1.49 -1.83 6.88
C THR A 76 0.13 -1.28 7.32
N ALA A 77 -0.92 -1.47 6.52
CA ALA A 77 -2.26 -0.95 6.84
C ALA A 77 -2.83 -1.61 8.10
N GLN A 78 -2.66 -2.92 8.25
CA GLN A 78 -3.12 -3.69 9.41
C GLN A 78 -2.37 -3.26 10.68
N MET A 79 -1.05 -3.10 10.61
CA MET A 79 -0.24 -2.60 11.72
C MET A 79 -0.62 -1.18 12.10
N LEU A 80 -0.89 -0.31 11.13
CA LEU A 80 -1.35 1.06 11.35
C LEU A 80 -2.68 1.10 12.07
N SER A 81 -3.66 0.30 11.60
CA SER A 81 -4.98 0.17 12.24
C SER A 81 -4.84 -0.28 13.70
N ALA A 82 -4.05 -1.31 13.95
CA ALA A 82 -3.82 -1.83 15.32
C ALA A 82 -3.19 -0.76 16.23
N LYS A 83 -2.20 0.01 15.72
CA LYS A 83 -1.56 1.08 16.49
C LYS A 83 -2.52 2.22 16.83
N LEU A 84 -3.35 2.62 15.88
CA LEU A 84 -4.36 3.67 16.08
C LEU A 84 -5.58 3.17 16.87
N LYS A 85 -5.77 1.86 17.00
CA LYS A 85 -6.99 1.22 17.53
C LYS A 85 -8.24 1.63 16.74
N TRP A 86 -8.08 1.79 15.44
CA TRP A 86 -9.16 2.14 14.51
C TRP A 86 -9.70 0.89 13.83
N SER A 87 -10.92 1.00 13.28
CA SER A 87 -11.47 -0.05 12.44
C SER A 87 -10.58 -0.29 11.21
N GLN A 88 -10.56 -1.54 10.71
CA GLN A 88 -9.85 -1.86 9.48
C GLN A 88 -10.73 -2.62 8.50
N ALA A 89 -10.47 -2.41 7.21
CA ALA A 89 -10.95 -3.23 6.12
C ALA A 89 -9.83 -3.41 5.09
N THR A 90 -9.55 -4.66 4.71
CA THR A 90 -8.44 -5.00 3.81
C THR A 90 -8.94 -5.45 2.45
N PHE A 91 -8.15 -5.23 1.40
CA PHE A 91 -8.45 -5.66 0.02
C PHE A 91 -9.73 -5.06 -0.57
N ALA A 92 -10.01 -3.79 -0.27
CA ALA A 92 -11.22 -3.13 -0.73
C ALA A 92 -11.26 -3.04 -2.25
N SER A 93 -12.31 -3.58 -2.86
CA SER A 93 -12.66 -3.43 -4.27
C SER A 93 -13.82 -2.46 -4.50
N GLU A 94 -14.57 -2.14 -3.42
CA GLU A 94 -15.64 -1.14 -3.45
C GLU A 94 -15.73 -0.45 -2.08
N ILE A 95 -15.95 0.87 -2.08
CA ILE A 95 -16.08 1.68 -0.86
C ILE A 95 -17.27 2.62 -0.99
N ASP A 96 -18.15 2.62 0.02
CA ASP A 96 -19.25 3.56 0.16
C ASP A 96 -19.25 4.19 1.56
N VAL A 97 -19.19 5.52 1.64
CA VAL A 97 -19.13 6.26 2.91
C VAL A 97 -20.52 6.78 3.28
N LYS A 98 -21.04 6.35 4.43
CA LYS A 98 -22.36 6.70 4.95
C LYS A 98 -22.27 7.30 6.36
N GLY A 99 -22.15 8.60 6.45
CA GLY A 99 -22.00 9.27 7.76
C GLY A 99 -20.72 8.86 8.45
N ASP A 100 -20.82 8.18 9.58
CA ASP A 100 -19.70 7.68 10.39
C ASP A 100 -19.36 6.20 10.14
N ILE A 101 -20.02 5.61 9.17
CA ILE A 101 -19.79 4.20 8.75
C ILE A 101 -19.22 4.20 7.33
N ILE A 102 -18.25 3.35 7.10
CA ILE A 102 -17.73 3.00 5.79
C ILE A 102 -18.12 1.56 5.47
N ARG A 103 -18.84 1.37 4.37
CA ARG A 103 -19.15 0.04 3.82
C ARG A 103 -18.09 -0.32 2.81
N VAL A 104 -17.50 -1.48 2.98
CA VAL A 104 -16.39 -1.95 2.15
C VAL A 104 -16.70 -3.34 1.62
N THR A 105 -16.71 -3.49 0.29
CA THR A 105 -16.67 -4.80 -0.35
C THR A 105 -15.21 -5.16 -0.59
N ARG A 106 -14.80 -6.31 -0.09
CA ARG A 106 -13.42 -6.78 -0.09
C ARG A 106 -13.30 -8.14 -0.74
N GLU A 107 -12.16 -8.42 -1.31
CA GLU A 107 -11.86 -9.71 -1.88
C GLU A 107 -11.26 -10.64 -0.82
N VAL A 108 -11.81 -11.84 -0.76
CA VAL A 108 -11.37 -12.94 0.10
C VAL A 108 -11.30 -14.23 -0.71
N ASP A 109 -10.62 -15.25 -0.21
CA ASP A 109 -10.41 -16.52 -0.95
C ASP A 109 -11.71 -17.16 -1.45
N GLY A 110 -12.79 -17.03 -0.68
CA GLY A 110 -14.12 -17.54 -1.04
C GLY A 110 -14.97 -16.64 -1.95
N GLY A 111 -14.45 -15.48 -2.39
CA GLY A 111 -15.18 -14.51 -3.22
C GLY A 111 -15.20 -13.11 -2.65
N LEU A 112 -16.38 -12.47 -2.61
CA LEU A 112 -16.54 -11.11 -2.09
C LEU A 112 -17.21 -11.12 -0.71
N GLN A 113 -16.72 -10.28 0.18
CA GLN A 113 -17.30 -10.04 1.51
C GLN A 113 -17.57 -8.55 1.69
N THR A 114 -18.80 -8.18 2.04
CA THR A 114 -19.13 -6.79 2.38
C THR A 114 -19.19 -6.65 3.89
N ILE A 115 -18.46 -5.66 4.41
CA ILE A 115 -18.43 -5.33 5.84
C ILE A 115 -18.72 -3.85 6.06
N ASP A 116 -19.31 -3.52 7.20
CA ASP A 116 -19.48 -2.15 7.67
C ASP A 116 -18.46 -1.89 8.79
N ALA A 117 -17.68 -0.82 8.66
CA ALA A 117 -16.69 -0.41 9.64
C ALA A 117 -16.99 1.01 10.13
N LYS A 118 -16.85 1.24 11.45
CA LYS A 118 -17.01 2.57 12.03
C LYS A 118 -15.76 3.40 11.76
N MET A 119 -15.94 4.66 11.36
CA MET A 119 -14.83 5.61 11.25
C MET A 119 -14.45 6.18 12.65
N PRO A 120 -13.17 6.54 12.87
CA PRO A 120 -12.10 6.52 11.90
C PRO A 120 -11.66 5.10 11.54
N ALA A 121 -11.22 4.90 10.29
CA ALA A 121 -10.86 3.60 9.75
C ALA A 121 -9.59 3.63 8.90
N VAL A 122 -8.89 2.51 8.83
CA VAL A 122 -7.79 2.24 7.90
C VAL A 122 -8.23 1.19 6.91
N VAL A 123 -8.10 1.48 5.63
CA VAL A 123 -8.53 0.59 4.54
C VAL A 123 -7.36 0.33 3.60
N SER A 124 -7.06 -0.93 3.34
CA SER A 124 -6.16 -1.27 2.24
C SER A 124 -6.96 -1.56 0.97
N VAL A 125 -6.51 -0.99 -0.14
CA VAL A 125 -7.27 -0.98 -1.39
C VAL A 125 -6.65 -1.90 -2.43
N ASP A 126 -7.51 -2.63 -3.14
CA ASP A 126 -7.16 -3.41 -4.32
C ASP A 126 -7.10 -2.53 -5.56
N LEU A 127 -6.35 -2.97 -6.57
CA LEU A 127 -6.23 -2.28 -7.85
C LEU A 127 -7.56 -2.09 -8.59
N ARG A 128 -8.57 -2.89 -8.28
CA ARG A 128 -9.91 -2.85 -8.88
C ARG A 128 -10.84 -1.81 -8.27
N LEU A 129 -10.42 -1.14 -7.17
CA LEU A 129 -11.26 -0.14 -6.51
C LEU A 129 -11.67 1.00 -7.45
N ASN A 130 -10.73 1.53 -8.23
CA ASN A 130 -10.95 2.61 -9.18
C ASN A 130 -10.01 2.52 -10.37
N GLU A 131 -10.47 3.00 -11.50
CA GLU A 131 -9.57 3.31 -12.62
C GLU A 131 -8.83 4.63 -12.30
N PRO A 132 -7.47 4.64 -12.37
CA PRO A 132 -6.70 5.83 -12.08
C PRO A 132 -7.00 6.96 -13.08
N ARG A 133 -7.25 8.17 -12.57
CA ARG A 133 -7.44 9.34 -13.42
C ARG A 133 -6.12 9.86 -13.97
N TYR A 134 -6.15 10.44 -15.16
CA TYR A 134 -4.98 11.09 -15.76
C TYR A 134 -4.85 12.53 -15.26
N ALA A 135 -3.61 12.93 -14.94
CA ALA A 135 -3.31 14.31 -14.61
C ALA A 135 -3.21 15.15 -15.89
N SER A 136 -4.02 16.21 -16.01
CA SER A 136 -3.92 17.16 -17.11
C SER A 136 -2.69 18.06 -16.96
N LEU A 137 -2.16 18.59 -18.05
CA LEU A 137 -1.02 19.49 -18.02
C LEU A 137 -1.24 20.71 -17.09
N PRO A 138 -2.40 21.38 -17.08
CA PRO A 138 -2.68 22.44 -16.11
C PRO A 138 -2.61 21.97 -14.64
N ASN A 139 -3.06 20.75 -14.35
CA ASN A 139 -3.01 20.20 -13.00
C ASN A 139 -1.57 19.86 -12.58
N ILE A 140 -0.74 19.38 -13.48
CA ILE A 140 0.70 19.15 -13.25
C ILE A 140 1.38 20.49 -12.91
N MET A 141 1.08 21.55 -13.65
CA MET A 141 1.64 22.89 -13.38
C MET A 141 1.17 23.44 -12.03
N LYS A 142 -0.10 23.24 -11.66
CA LYS A 142 -0.63 23.63 -10.34
C LYS A 142 0.01 22.81 -9.21
N ALA A 143 0.22 21.52 -9.41
CA ALA A 143 0.80 20.62 -8.42
C ALA A 143 2.20 21.06 -7.95
N LYS A 144 2.99 21.69 -8.83
CA LYS A 144 4.31 22.25 -8.48
C LYS A 144 4.25 23.31 -7.37
N ARG A 145 3.09 23.98 -7.20
CA ARG A 145 2.89 25.05 -6.21
C ARG A 145 2.07 24.60 -5.00
N LYS A 146 1.52 23.38 -5.01
CA LYS A 146 0.77 22.86 -3.88
C LYS A 146 1.72 22.56 -2.71
N PRO A 147 1.26 22.70 -1.45
CA PRO A 147 2.07 22.45 -0.28
C PRO A 147 2.59 21.01 -0.25
N LEU A 148 3.89 20.88 -0.03
CA LEU A 148 4.57 19.63 0.25
C LEU A 148 5.49 19.91 1.45
N GLU A 149 5.18 19.29 2.58
CA GLU A 149 5.92 19.37 3.82
C GLU A 149 6.95 18.23 3.87
N GLU A 150 8.19 18.56 4.18
CA GLU A 150 9.25 17.56 4.45
C GLU A 150 9.44 17.44 5.95
N VAL A 151 9.49 16.19 6.43
CA VAL A 151 9.57 15.88 7.86
C VAL A 151 10.60 14.77 8.07
N ASN A 152 11.35 14.83 9.17
CA ASN A 152 12.20 13.73 9.60
C ASN A 152 11.45 12.81 10.57
N PRO A 153 11.73 11.50 10.58
CA PRO A 153 11.14 10.56 11.56
C PRO A 153 11.34 10.99 13.01
N ALA A 154 12.50 11.58 13.34
CA ALA A 154 12.80 12.08 14.67
C ALA A 154 11.84 13.19 15.13
N ASP A 155 11.39 14.07 14.23
CA ASP A 155 10.42 15.13 14.51
C ASP A 155 9.01 14.57 14.81
N LEU A 156 8.77 13.33 14.40
CA LEU A 156 7.56 12.57 14.69
C LEU A 156 7.70 11.67 15.93
N GLY A 157 8.86 11.71 16.61
CA GLY A 157 9.18 10.85 17.76
C GLY A 157 9.33 9.37 17.39
N VAL A 158 9.70 9.07 16.15
CA VAL A 158 9.86 7.70 15.65
C VAL A 158 11.32 7.41 15.36
N GLU A 159 11.86 6.37 15.98
CA GLU A 159 13.17 5.83 15.68
C GLU A 159 13.07 4.76 14.59
N ILE A 160 13.94 4.85 13.59
CA ILE A 160 14.04 3.82 12.55
C ILE A 160 14.87 2.67 13.10
N THR A 161 14.20 1.56 13.40
CA THR A 161 14.83 0.35 13.90
C THR A 161 14.74 -0.74 12.84
N GLN A 162 15.89 -1.21 12.37
CA GLN A 162 15.97 -2.34 11.46
C GLN A 162 16.10 -3.65 12.26
N ARG A 163 15.15 -4.57 12.09
CA ARG A 163 15.09 -5.88 12.75
C ARG A 163 15.53 -7.01 11.85
N LEU A 164 15.40 -6.81 10.54
CA LEU A 164 15.74 -7.78 9.51
C LEU A 164 16.95 -7.28 8.73
N LYS A 165 17.83 -8.21 8.36
CA LYS A 165 18.98 -7.94 7.49
C LYS A 165 18.94 -8.91 6.32
N VAL A 166 18.92 -8.39 5.10
CA VAL A 166 19.09 -9.21 3.90
C VAL A 166 20.53 -9.73 3.89
N ILE A 167 20.69 -11.06 4.00
CA ILE A 167 22.01 -11.69 4.00
C ILE A 167 22.48 -11.97 2.58
N LYS A 168 21.55 -12.37 1.70
CA LYS A 168 21.86 -12.72 0.32
C LYS A 168 20.61 -12.63 -0.55
N THR A 169 20.75 -12.10 -1.74
CA THR A 169 19.81 -12.25 -2.85
C THR A 169 20.42 -13.13 -3.93
N LYS A 170 19.61 -13.98 -4.55
CA LYS A 170 20.02 -14.86 -5.66
C LYS A 170 18.95 -14.77 -6.74
N GLU A 171 19.38 -14.70 -7.98
CA GLU A 171 18.47 -14.85 -9.12
C GLU A 171 17.85 -16.24 -9.08
N PRO A 172 16.54 -16.38 -9.35
CA PRO A 172 15.91 -17.69 -9.46
C PRO A 172 16.61 -18.54 -10.51
N ASP A 173 16.69 -19.84 -10.26
CA ASP A 173 17.22 -20.77 -11.25
C ASP A 173 16.32 -20.73 -12.51
N SER A 174 16.95 -20.79 -13.70
CA SER A 174 16.21 -20.78 -14.96
C SER A 174 15.26 -21.97 -15.02
N ARG A 175 14.01 -21.71 -15.37
CA ARG A 175 13.04 -22.78 -15.59
C ARG A 175 13.36 -23.50 -16.89
N GLU A 176 13.36 -24.83 -16.85
CA GLU A 176 13.40 -25.64 -18.05
C GLU A 176 12.10 -25.53 -18.84
N ALA A 177 12.16 -25.76 -20.14
CA ALA A 177 10.98 -25.79 -20.97
C ALA A 177 10.04 -26.91 -20.48
N GLY A 178 8.74 -26.59 -20.36
CA GLY A 178 7.74 -27.59 -20.00
C GLY A 178 7.57 -28.65 -21.08
N LEU A 179 6.93 -29.74 -20.74
CA LEU A 179 6.53 -30.78 -21.69
C LEU A 179 5.30 -30.34 -22.48
N ILE A 180 5.37 -30.39 -23.79
CA ILE A 180 4.21 -30.23 -24.66
C ILE A 180 3.58 -31.62 -24.80
N LEU A 181 2.36 -31.76 -24.30
CA LEU A 181 1.63 -33.02 -24.31
C LEU A 181 0.76 -33.10 -25.59
N GLU A 182 0.64 -34.28 -26.16
CA GLU A 182 -0.05 -34.50 -27.45
C GLU A 182 -1.57 -34.62 -27.31
N ASN A 183 -2.05 -35.01 -26.13
CA ASN A 183 -3.47 -35.22 -25.88
C ASN A 183 -3.85 -35.03 -24.39
N ILE A 184 -5.15 -35.03 -24.13
CA ILE A 184 -5.71 -34.80 -22.78
C ILE A 184 -5.38 -35.96 -21.83
N ASP A 185 -5.29 -37.18 -22.32
CA ASP A 185 -5.04 -38.35 -21.46
C ASP A 185 -3.66 -38.26 -20.84
N GLN A 186 -2.65 -37.87 -21.61
CA GLN A 186 -1.30 -37.59 -21.08
C GLN A 186 -1.29 -36.46 -20.06
N LEU A 187 -2.15 -35.45 -20.22
CA LEU A 187 -2.26 -34.38 -19.23
C LEU A 187 -2.84 -34.91 -17.91
N VAL A 188 -3.88 -35.75 -18.00
CA VAL A 188 -4.50 -36.37 -16.82
C VAL A 188 -3.49 -37.27 -16.08
N GLU A 189 -2.73 -38.10 -16.79
CA GLU A 189 -1.68 -38.92 -16.20
C GLU A 189 -0.63 -38.06 -15.48
N LYS A 190 -0.14 -36.98 -16.12
CA LYS A 190 0.85 -36.09 -15.51
C LYS A 190 0.32 -35.36 -14.29
N ILE A 191 -0.93 -34.96 -14.28
CA ILE A 191 -1.58 -34.36 -13.11
C ILE A 191 -1.67 -35.40 -11.97
N GLN A 192 -2.08 -36.63 -12.27
CA GLN A 192 -2.18 -37.70 -11.27
C GLN A 192 -0.81 -38.06 -10.66
N GLU A 193 0.23 -38.11 -11.47
CA GLU A 193 1.59 -38.34 -11.00
C GLU A 193 2.08 -37.25 -10.02
N ASN A 194 1.72 -35.99 -10.28
CA ASN A 194 2.19 -34.85 -9.47
C ASN A 194 1.31 -34.55 -8.24
N VAL A 195 0.05 -34.93 -8.24
CA VAL A 195 -0.91 -34.67 -7.15
C VAL A 195 -1.06 -35.90 -6.22
N GLY A 196 -0.66 -37.07 -6.67
CA GLY A 196 -0.78 -38.35 -5.92
C GLY A 196 0.44 -38.70 -5.07
N GLY A 197 1.42 -37.80 -4.88
CA GLY A 197 2.62 -37.99 -4.07
C GLY A 197 2.53 -37.36 -2.68
#